data_5dcda1c718d77dbb5f488cc7e2777f7e
#
_entry.id   5dcda1c718d77dbb5f488cc7e2777f7e
#
_cell.length_a   1.000
_cell.length_b   1.000
_cell.length_c   1.000
_cell.angle_alpha   90.00
_cell.angle_beta   90.00
_cell.angle_gamma   90.00
#
_symmetry.space_group_name_H-M   'P 1'
#
loop_
_entity.id
_entity.type
_entity.pdbx_description
1 polymer ?
#
loop_
_entity_poly.entity_id
_entity_poly.type
_entity_poly.pdbx_seq_one_letter_code
_entity_poly.pdbx_strand_id
1 'polypeptide(L)'
;MQTYLKIGMAFFVLLASSLAQATISAKSILITDLDSGQVLLAKNDTAQRSIASITKLMTVLTVLDSHQDLEQKLDIKRMKGISSYIPWDISSLTRGKLIELAMVSSDNTAAYNLCYHFDGGYHNCIYAMNALARRWNLLNTYFIDPTGLYNQNVSTADDLAVILKHGLDYPFLQSNGALPNVQVDKESRKRPRSKESKTVTVNFYNTNRLLNSRSDIILTKTGWISASGGCIAMIVTKHARNFAVVLLGSLNNKTRLVEANQLIDTYIN
;
A
#
# COMPACT_ATOMS: atom_id res chain seq x y z
N MET A 1 83.18 11.21 3.78
CA MET A 1 82.06 10.60 4.54
C MET A 1 80.75 11.23 4.02
N GLN A 2 80.07 10.50 3.09
CA GLN A 2 78.79 10.93 2.53
C GLN A 2 77.69 10.09 3.15
N THR A 3 76.77 10.75 3.88
CA THR A 3 75.63 10.14 4.55
C THR A 3 74.45 10.20 3.59
N TYR A 4 74.01 9.04 3.10
CA TYR A 4 72.79 8.89 2.26
C TYR A 4 71.56 8.88 3.16
N LEU A 5 70.71 9.89 3.03
CA LEU A 5 69.37 10.00 3.67
C LEU A 5 68.38 9.21 2.84
N LYS A 6 67.88 8.07 3.34
CA LYS A 6 66.81 7.30 2.70
C LYS A 6 65.49 7.89 3.04
N ILE A 7 64.83 8.56 2.06
CA ILE A 7 63.45 9.00 2.16
C ILE A 7 62.53 7.83 1.83
N GLY A 8 61.91 7.26 2.85
CA GLY A 8 60.86 6.23 2.67
C GLY A 8 59.52 6.89 2.25
N MET A 9 59.12 6.67 1.03
CA MET A 9 57.82 7.11 0.49
C MET A 9 56.75 6.12 0.93
N ALA A 10 55.94 6.48 1.94
CA ALA A 10 54.82 5.69 2.37
C ALA A 10 53.64 5.87 1.36
N PHE A 11 53.37 4.81 0.61
CA PHE A 11 52.20 4.73 -0.28
C PHE A 11 50.96 4.51 0.59
N PHE A 12 50.15 5.54 0.78
CA PHE A 12 48.84 5.45 1.38
C PHE A 12 47.84 4.94 0.30
N VAL A 13 47.57 3.64 0.28
CA VAL A 13 46.52 3.07 -0.56
C VAL A 13 45.18 3.39 0.08
N LEU A 14 44.50 4.43 -0.41
CA LEU A 14 43.09 4.70 -0.13
C LEU A 14 42.26 3.60 -0.79
N LEU A 15 41.89 2.58 -0.03
CA LEU A 15 40.84 1.64 -0.37
C LEU A 15 39.50 2.41 -0.35
N ALA A 16 39.14 3.00 -1.47
CA ALA A 16 37.77 3.44 -1.71
C ALA A 16 36.88 2.18 -1.77
N SER A 17 36.31 1.80 -0.65
CA SER A 17 35.19 0.84 -0.61
C SER A 17 34.02 1.48 -1.34
N SER A 18 33.91 1.22 -2.65
CA SER A 18 32.68 1.47 -3.40
C SER A 18 31.63 0.52 -2.83
N LEU A 19 30.85 1.00 -1.86
CA LEU A 19 29.56 0.39 -1.53
C LEU A 19 28.77 0.40 -2.84
N ALA A 20 28.61 -0.78 -3.46
CA ALA A 20 27.74 -0.94 -4.60
C ALA A 20 26.32 -0.54 -4.15
N GLN A 21 25.97 0.70 -4.40
CA GLN A 21 24.63 1.19 -4.12
C GLN A 21 23.71 0.41 -5.05
N ALA A 22 22.89 -0.47 -4.49
CA ALA A 22 21.97 -1.27 -5.27
C ALA A 22 21.13 -0.31 -6.13
N THR A 23 21.18 -0.51 -7.45
CA THR A 23 20.45 0.37 -8.38
C THR A 23 18.96 0.23 -8.13
N ILE A 24 18.28 1.33 -7.78
CA ILE A 24 16.84 1.37 -7.59
C ILE A 24 16.14 1.12 -8.93
N SER A 25 15.40 0.01 -9.02
CA SER A 25 14.71 -0.42 -10.24
C SER A 25 13.35 0.27 -10.43
N ALA A 26 12.79 0.88 -9.37
CA ALA A 26 11.53 1.61 -9.44
C ALA A 26 11.58 2.66 -10.56
N LYS A 27 10.54 2.68 -11.38
CA LYS A 27 10.44 3.57 -12.57
C LYS A 27 9.98 4.97 -12.19
N SER A 28 9.13 5.11 -11.16
CA SER A 28 8.74 6.38 -10.55
C SER A 28 8.92 6.30 -9.05
N ILE A 29 9.42 7.38 -8.46
CA ILE A 29 9.69 7.51 -7.03
C ILE A 29 9.28 8.91 -6.60
N LEU A 30 8.65 9.02 -5.43
CA LEU A 30 8.48 10.28 -4.71
C LEU A 30 8.66 10.03 -3.20
N ILE A 31 9.49 10.85 -2.58
CA ILE A 31 9.55 11.02 -1.13
C ILE A 31 9.31 12.50 -0.85
N THR A 32 8.25 12.81 -0.15
CA THR A 32 7.88 14.19 0.17
C THR A 32 7.37 14.29 1.61
N ASP A 33 7.72 15.36 2.26
CA ASP A 33 7.14 15.75 3.54
C ASP A 33 5.71 16.26 3.31
N LEU A 34 4.72 15.62 3.91
CA LEU A 34 3.30 15.94 3.73
C LEU A 34 2.87 17.22 4.44
N ASP A 35 3.63 17.67 5.43
CA ASP A 35 3.32 18.86 6.22
C ASP A 35 3.85 20.13 5.52
N SER A 36 5.12 20.11 5.09
CA SER A 36 5.76 21.25 4.42
C SER A 36 5.65 21.24 2.88
N GLY A 37 5.36 20.09 2.28
CA GLY A 37 5.42 19.88 0.82
C GLY A 37 6.84 19.75 0.27
N GLN A 38 7.87 19.71 1.12
CA GLN A 38 9.26 19.56 0.69
C GLN A 38 9.49 18.21 0.02
N VAL A 39 9.94 18.21 -1.22
CA VAL A 39 10.34 17.01 -1.94
C VAL A 39 11.77 16.65 -1.57
N LEU A 40 11.98 15.45 -1.01
CA LEU A 40 13.29 14.92 -0.65
C LEU A 40 13.91 14.09 -1.78
N LEU A 41 13.09 13.39 -2.55
CA LEU A 41 13.49 12.62 -3.72
C LEU A 41 12.34 12.56 -4.72
N ALA A 42 12.61 12.87 -5.98
CA ALA A 42 11.69 12.69 -7.10
C ALA A 42 12.40 12.02 -8.29
N LYS A 43 11.72 11.06 -8.91
CA LYS A 43 12.12 10.42 -10.17
C LYS A 43 10.86 10.08 -10.96
N ASN A 44 10.64 10.73 -12.10
CA ASN A 44 9.44 10.52 -12.95
C ASN A 44 8.13 10.49 -12.12
N ASP A 45 8.04 11.34 -11.10
CA ASP A 45 6.96 11.38 -10.11
C ASP A 45 5.61 11.77 -10.71
N THR A 46 5.61 12.55 -11.79
CA THR A 46 4.42 12.95 -12.57
C THR A 46 4.09 12.00 -13.73
N ALA A 47 4.90 10.94 -13.94
CA ALA A 47 4.63 9.97 -14.99
C ALA A 47 3.46 9.06 -14.61
N GLN A 48 2.38 9.07 -15.40
CA GLN A 48 1.22 8.21 -15.23
C GLN A 48 1.59 6.73 -15.42
N ARG A 49 1.19 5.89 -14.46
CA ARG A 49 1.46 4.45 -14.47
C ARG A 49 0.28 3.66 -13.93
N SER A 50 0.17 2.41 -14.36
CA SER A 50 -0.69 1.44 -13.67
C SER A 50 -0.21 1.24 -12.23
N ILE A 51 -1.13 1.31 -11.28
CA ILE A 51 -0.84 1.30 -9.84
C ILE A 51 -1.24 0.00 -9.13
N ALA A 52 -1.82 -0.95 -9.90
CA ALA A 52 -2.30 -2.21 -9.34
C ALA A 52 -3.15 -1.99 -8.07
N SER A 53 -3.00 -2.84 -7.06
CA SER A 53 -3.81 -2.80 -5.83
C SER A 53 -3.59 -1.56 -4.94
N ILE A 54 -2.75 -0.59 -5.30
CA ILE A 54 -2.79 0.73 -4.63
C ILE A 54 -4.15 1.39 -4.86
N THR A 55 -4.84 1.07 -5.95
CA THR A 55 -6.25 1.41 -6.23
C THR A 55 -7.16 1.23 -5.01
N LYS A 56 -6.95 0.17 -4.21
CA LYS A 56 -7.76 -0.13 -3.03
C LYS A 56 -7.73 0.96 -1.96
N LEU A 57 -6.66 1.76 -1.91
CA LEU A 57 -6.61 2.92 -1.02
C LEU A 57 -7.72 3.92 -1.40
N MET A 58 -7.85 4.24 -2.70
CA MET A 58 -8.93 5.13 -3.16
C MET A 58 -10.31 4.50 -2.97
N THR A 59 -10.48 3.20 -3.20
CA THR A 59 -11.73 2.49 -2.92
C THR A 59 -12.15 2.65 -1.47
N VAL A 60 -11.22 2.45 -0.55
CA VAL A 60 -11.48 2.60 0.90
C VAL A 60 -11.79 4.05 1.26
N LEU A 61 -11.02 5.01 0.75
CA LEU A 61 -11.27 6.43 0.99
C LEU A 61 -12.66 6.86 0.47
N THR A 62 -13.07 6.36 -0.70
CA THR A 62 -14.41 6.63 -1.26
C THR A 62 -15.52 6.10 -0.35
N VAL A 63 -15.35 4.90 0.20
CA VAL A 63 -16.32 4.30 1.13
C VAL A 63 -16.37 5.09 2.45
N LEU A 64 -15.22 5.49 2.98
CA LEU A 64 -15.15 6.29 4.20
C LEU A 64 -15.73 7.70 4.00
N ASP A 65 -15.47 8.32 2.85
CA ASP A 65 -16.01 9.64 2.47
C ASP A 65 -17.54 9.64 2.32
N SER A 66 -18.12 8.49 1.99
CA SER A 66 -19.59 8.34 1.88
C SER A 66 -20.32 8.16 3.22
N HIS A 67 -19.58 8.09 4.34
CA HIS A 67 -20.10 7.93 5.70
C HIS A 67 -21.05 6.75 5.90
N GLN A 68 -20.92 5.68 5.10
CA GLN A 68 -21.70 4.46 5.25
C GLN A 68 -21.33 3.74 6.55
N ASP A 69 -22.34 3.12 7.20
CA ASP A 69 -22.15 2.40 8.45
C ASP A 69 -21.11 1.28 8.30
N LEU A 70 -20.01 1.39 9.07
CA LEU A 70 -18.91 0.42 9.06
C LEU A 70 -19.26 -0.89 9.76
N GLU A 71 -20.24 -0.90 10.64
CA GLU A 71 -20.72 -2.09 11.33
C GLU A 71 -21.81 -2.84 10.53
N GLN A 72 -22.30 -2.25 9.45
CA GLN A 72 -23.25 -2.93 8.56
C GLN A 72 -22.64 -4.22 8.03
N LYS A 73 -23.32 -5.35 8.27
CA LYS A 73 -22.98 -6.66 7.70
C LYS A 73 -23.36 -6.71 6.23
N LEU A 74 -22.40 -7.09 5.40
CA LEU A 74 -22.53 -7.18 3.94
C LEU A 74 -22.32 -8.65 3.50
N ASP A 75 -23.22 -9.18 2.70
CA ASP A 75 -23.11 -10.51 2.11
C ASP A 75 -21.98 -10.56 1.10
N ILE A 76 -21.12 -11.57 1.18
CA ILE A 76 -19.96 -11.70 0.30
C ILE A 76 -20.38 -12.21 -1.08
N LYS A 77 -20.36 -11.30 -2.05
CA LYS A 77 -20.47 -11.66 -3.48
C LYS A 77 -19.12 -12.10 -4.01
N ARG A 78 -19.05 -13.30 -4.51
CA ARG A 78 -17.83 -13.87 -5.08
C ARG A 78 -17.88 -13.81 -6.59
N MET A 79 -16.81 -13.31 -7.20
CA MET A 79 -16.72 -13.20 -8.64
C MET A 79 -15.77 -14.25 -9.20
N LYS A 80 -16.17 -14.87 -10.31
CA LYS A 80 -15.31 -15.81 -11.05
C LYS A 80 -14.07 -15.08 -11.56
N GLY A 81 -12.90 -15.66 -11.32
CA GLY A 81 -11.62 -15.09 -11.75
C GLY A 81 -11.02 -14.03 -10.83
N ILE A 82 -11.71 -13.62 -9.76
CA ILE A 82 -11.17 -12.75 -8.72
C ILE A 82 -10.58 -13.60 -7.59
N SER A 83 -9.28 -13.46 -7.34
CA SER A 83 -8.61 -14.11 -6.22
C SER A 83 -9.03 -13.48 -4.89
N SER A 84 -9.18 -14.31 -3.85
CA SER A 84 -9.54 -13.90 -2.50
C SER A 84 -8.88 -14.81 -1.47
N TYR A 85 -8.52 -14.24 -0.35
CA TYR A 85 -8.08 -14.98 0.83
C TYR A 85 -9.24 -15.27 1.81
N ILE A 86 -10.42 -14.63 1.62
CA ILE A 86 -11.59 -14.86 2.45
C ILE A 86 -12.10 -16.30 2.23
N PRO A 87 -12.13 -17.15 3.25
CA PRO A 87 -12.64 -18.52 3.17
C PRO A 87 -14.06 -18.60 2.58
N TRP A 88 -14.35 -19.65 1.84
CA TRP A 88 -15.63 -19.84 1.16
C TRP A 88 -16.83 -19.95 2.11
N ASP A 89 -16.61 -20.39 3.34
CA ASP A 89 -17.61 -20.56 4.37
C ASP A 89 -17.89 -19.26 5.17
N ILE A 90 -17.20 -18.15 4.89
CA ILE A 90 -17.57 -16.82 5.36
C ILE A 90 -18.54 -16.21 4.35
N SER A 91 -19.81 -16.08 4.74
CA SER A 91 -20.89 -15.56 3.90
C SER A 91 -21.12 -14.06 4.03
N SER A 92 -20.75 -13.46 5.16
CA SER A 92 -20.90 -12.03 5.40
C SER A 92 -19.81 -11.50 6.31
N LEU A 93 -19.48 -10.22 6.15
CA LEU A 93 -18.54 -9.46 7.00
C LEU A 93 -19.06 -8.03 7.17
N THR A 94 -18.62 -7.33 8.23
CA THR A 94 -18.92 -5.91 8.36
C THR A 94 -18.16 -5.11 7.29
N ARG A 95 -18.69 -3.95 6.91
CA ARG A 95 -18.02 -3.03 5.96
C ARG A 95 -16.62 -2.66 6.46
N GLY A 96 -16.47 -2.35 7.75
CA GLY A 96 -15.18 -2.09 8.36
C GLY A 96 -14.20 -3.25 8.21
N LYS A 97 -14.66 -4.50 8.42
CA LYS A 97 -13.82 -5.69 8.24
C LYS A 97 -13.41 -5.91 6.78
N LEU A 98 -14.27 -5.58 5.81
CA LEU A 98 -13.89 -5.59 4.40
C LEU A 98 -12.84 -4.52 4.08
N ILE A 99 -12.91 -3.33 4.68
CA ILE A 99 -11.88 -2.31 4.55
C ILE A 99 -10.54 -2.83 5.08
N GLU A 100 -10.51 -3.41 6.28
CA GLU A 100 -9.29 -3.99 6.85
C GLU A 100 -8.69 -5.05 5.92
N LEU A 101 -9.50 -5.97 5.38
CA LEU A 101 -9.01 -7.02 4.49
C LEU A 101 -8.50 -6.46 3.14
N ALA A 102 -9.17 -5.44 2.59
CA ALA A 102 -8.72 -4.77 1.37
C ALA A 102 -7.37 -4.07 1.57
N MET A 103 -7.14 -3.45 2.74
CA MET A 103 -5.89 -2.75 3.06
C MET A 103 -4.77 -3.73 3.44
N VAL A 104 -5.01 -4.63 4.37
CA VAL A 104 -4.00 -5.51 4.99
C VAL A 104 -3.59 -6.62 4.04
N SER A 105 -4.50 -7.52 3.70
CA SER A 105 -4.21 -8.66 2.82
C SER A 105 -4.34 -8.35 1.34
N SER A 106 -4.74 -7.11 1.00
CA SER A 106 -5.01 -6.72 -0.38
C SER A 106 -6.09 -7.60 -1.05
N ASP A 107 -7.08 -8.06 -0.27
CA ASP A 107 -8.10 -8.96 -0.76
C ASP A 107 -8.98 -8.30 -1.84
N ASN A 108 -9.07 -8.96 -3.00
CA ASN A 108 -9.82 -8.41 -4.14
C ASN A 108 -11.33 -8.56 -3.95
N THR A 109 -11.78 -9.65 -3.32
CA THR A 109 -13.20 -9.84 -3.02
C THR A 109 -13.68 -8.81 -1.99
N ALA A 110 -12.86 -8.48 -1.00
CA ALA A 110 -13.16 -7.41 -0.06
C ALA A 110 -13.36 -6.07 -0.77
N ALA A 111 -12.39 -5.64 -1.59
CA ALA A 111 -12.49 -4.39 -2.35
C ALA A 111 -13.69 -4.38 -3.32
N TYR A 112 -13.94 -5.50 -4.00
CA TYR A 112 -15.11 -5.65 -4.87
C TYR A 112 -16.41 -5.44 -4.10
N ASN A 113 -16.57 -6.09 -2.92
CA ASN A 113 -17.79 -6.02 -2.13
C ASN A 113 -18.02 -4.64 -1.52
N LEU A 114 -16.98 -3.90 -1.19
CA LEU A 114 -17.10 -2.49 -0.79
C LEU A 114 -17.82 -1.66 -1.86
N CYS A 115 -17.45 -1.82 -3.13
CA CYS A 115 -18.11 -1.14 -4.23
C CYS A 115 -19.46 -1.79 -4.62
N TYR A 116 -19.60 -3.12 -4.54
CA TYR A 116 -20.85 -3.80 -4.86
C TYR A 116 -22.00 -3.34 -3.93
N HIS A 117 -21.70 -3.12 -2.65
CA HIS A 117 -22.64 -2.65 -1.62
C HIS A 117 -22.56 -1.15 -1.38
N PHE A 118 -21.92 -0.40 -2.26
CA PHE A 118 -21.90 1.05 -2.20
C PHE A 118 -23.28 1.61 -2.57
N ASP A 119 -23.65 2.77 -2.02
CA ASP A 119 -24.90 3.43 -2.33
C ASP A 119 -25.00 3.74 -3.84
N GLY A 120 -26.04 3.25 -4.49
CA GLY A 120 -26.18 3.28 -5.95
C GLY A 120 -25.38 2.18 -6.68
N GLY A 121 -24.71 1.26 -5.95
CA GLY A 121 -24.10 0.05 -6.48
C GLY A 121 -22.70 0.26 -7.08
N TYR A 122 -22.21 -0.81 -7.71
CA TYR A 122 -20.83 -0.92 -8.20
C TYR A 122 -20.37 0.22 -9.09
N HIS A 123 -21.19 0.58 -10.09
CA HIS A 123 -20.82 1.66 -11.04
C HIS A 123 -20.80 3.03 -10.38
N ASN A 124 -21.71 3.28 -9.41
CA ASN A 124 -21.71 4.52 -8.64
C ASN A 124 -20.46 4.64 -7.75
N CYS A 125 -19.98 3.54 -7.18
CA CYS A 125 -18.71 3.51 -6.46
C CYS A 125 -17.54 3.95 -7.36
N ILE A 126 -17.41 3.40 -8.57
CA ILE A 126 -16.35 3.79 -9.51
C ILE A 126 -16.48 5.27 -9.92
N TYR A 127 -17.72 5.72 -10.16
CA TYR A 127 -17.96 7.14 -10.42
C TYR A 127 -17.51 8.01 -9.23
N ALA A 128 -17.84 7.62 -8.00
CA ALA A 128 -17.47 8.32 -6.77
C ALA A 128 -15.92 8.33 -6.58
N MET A 129 -15.21 7.23 -6.86
CA MET A 129 -13.74 7.20 -6.84
C MET A 129 -13.14 8.26 -7.78
N ASN A 130 -13.65 8.36 -8.99
CA ASN A 130 -13.17 9.35 -9.95
C ASN A 130 -13.65 10.78 -9.61
N ALA A 131 -14.83 10.95 -9.00
CA ALA A 131 -15.29 12.23 -8.50
C ALA A 131 -14.40 12.73 -7.35
N LEU A 132 -14.01 11.84 -6.45
CA LEU A 132 -13.09 12.13 -5.35
C LEU A 132 -11.69 12.52 -5.88
N ALA A 133 -11.18 11.80 -6.89
CA ALA A 133 -9.92 12.16 -7.56
C ALA A 133 -9.98 13.58 -8.15
N ARG A 134 -11.06 13.92 -8.84
CA ARG A 134 -11.25 15.29 -9.36
C ARG A 134 -11.36 16.33 -8.26
N ARG A 135 -12.08 16.04 -7.16
CA ARG A 135 -12.22 16.95 -6.00
C ARG A 135 -10.87 17.28 -5.37
N TRP A 136 -9.93 16.31 -5.38
CA TRP A 136 -8.56 16.49 -4.89
C TRP A 136 -7.58 16.97 -5.96
N ASN A 137 -8.07 17.35 -7.14
CA ASN A 137 -7.27 17.84 -8.28
C ASN A 137 -6.21 16.81 -8.79
N LEU A 138 -6.51 15.52 -8.71
CA LEU A 138 -5.65 14.44 -9.17
C LEU A 138 -5.82 14.24 -10.69
N LEU A 139 -5.17 15.08 -11.47
CA LEU A 139 -5.42 15.20 -12.92
C LEU A 139 -4.89 13.99 -13.72
N ASN A 140 -3.96 13.22 -13.14
CA ASN A 140 -3.35 12.06 -13.79
C ASN A 140 -3.82 10.72 -13.16
N THR A 141 -4.93 10.74 -12.40
CA THR A 141 -5.47 9.58 -11.71
C THR A 141 -6.83 9.19 -12.25
N TYR A 142 -7.00 7.91 -12.59
CA TYR A 142 -8.24 7.38 -13.11
C TYR A 142 -8.46 5.92 -12.67
N PHE A 143 -9.71 5.57 -12.35
CA PHE A 143 -10.10 4.25 -11.87
C PHE A 143 -11.22 3.66 -12.73
N ILE A 144 -11.10 2.37 -13.07
CA ILE A 144 -12.14 1.61 -13.78
C ILE A 144 -12.68 0.43 -12.97
N ASP A 145 -11.99 0.03 -11.90
CA ASP A 145 -12.39 -1.00 -10.95
C ASP A 145 -11.85 -0.72 -9.54
N PRO A 146 -12.44 -1.32 -8.48
CA PRO A 146 -12.04 -1.03 -7.11
C PRO A 146 -10.84 -1.87 -6.65
N THR A 147 -10.37 -2.83 -7.44
CA THR A 147 -9.36 -3.81 -7.01
C THR A 147 -7.95 -3.50 -7.49
N GLY A 148 -7.83 -2.82 -8.63
CA GLY A 148 -6.57 -2.59 -9.34
C GLY A 148 -6.08 -3.79 -10.14
N LEU A 149 -6.96 -4.71 -10.50
CA LEU A 149 -6.61 -5.84 -11.37
C LEU A 149 -6.44 -5.41 -12.82
N TYR A 150 -7.12 -4.36 -13.24
CA TYR A 150 -7.00 -3.80 -14.58
C TYR A 150 -5.91 -2.74 -14.64
N ASN A 151 -5.08 -2.79 -15.67
CA ASN A 151 -3.94 -1.87 -15.86
C ASN A 151 -4.36 -0.42 -16.17
N GLN A 152 -5.63 -0.19 -16.50
CA GLN A 152 -6.23 1.11 -16.70
C GLN A 152 -6.52 1.87 -15.39
N ASN A 153 -6.37 1.24 -14.22
CA ASN A 153 -6.25 1.98 -12.97
C ASN A 153 -4.87 2.62 -12.93
N VAL A 154 -4.83 3.92 -13.14
CA VAL A 154 -3.59 4.68 -13.32
C VAL A 154 -3.50 5.86 -12.36
N SER A 155 -2.29 6.23 -12.00
CA SER A 155 -1.97 7.41 -11.20
C SER A 155 -0.51 7.80 -11.39
N THR A 156 -0.06 8.85 -10.72
CA THR A 156 1.34 9.26 -10.60
C THR A 156 1.82 9.10 -9.16
N ALA A 157 3.12 9.16 -8.94
CA ALA A 157 3.64 9.13 -7.56
C ALA A 157 3.22 10.40 -6.80
N ASP A 158 3.11 11.53 -7.50
CA ASP A 158 2.66 12.80 -6.94
C ASP A 158 1.18 12.74 -6.52
N ASP A 159 0.27 12.33 -7.42
CA ASP A 159 -1.15 12.15 -7.09
C ASP A 159 -1.35 11.15 -5.92
N LEU A 160 -0.54 10.09 -5.87
CA LEU A 160 -0.61 9.12 -4.77
C LEU A 160 -0.15 9.69 -3.43
N ALA A 161 0.79 10.63 -3.41
CA ALA A 161 1.17 11.33 -2.18
C ALA A 161 0.00 12.19 -1.65
N VAL A 162 -0.76 12.83 -2.54
CA VAL A 162 -1.99 13.55 -2.16
C VAL A 162 -3.06 12.59 -1.62
N ILE A 163 -3.26 11.43 -2.26
CA ILE A 163 -4.19 10.39 -1.77
C ILE A 163 -3.79 9.90 -0.39
N LEU A 164 -2.49 9.66 -0.16
CA LEU A 164 -1.97 9.27 1.16
C LEU A 164 -2.24 10.34 2.21
N LYS A 165 -1.99 11.62 1.88
CA LYS A 165 -2.26 12.76 2.78
C LYS A 165 -3.72 12.77 3.22
N HIS A 166 -4.66 12.66 2.29
CA HIS A 166 -6.08 12.57 2.61
C HIS A 166 -6.45 11.32 3.40
N GLY A 167 -5.65 10.26 3.34
CA GLY A 167 -5.83 9.10 4.21
C GLY A 167 -5.72 9.43 5.70
N LEU A 168 -4.99 10.48 6.06
CA LEU A 168 -4.85 10.94 7.45
C LEU A 168 -6.10 11.69 7.97
N ASP A 169 -7.01 12.11 7.09
CA ASP A 169 -8.26 12.78 7.49
C ASP A 169 -9.28 11.79 8.07
N TYR A 170 -9.05 10.48 7.90
CA TYR A 170 -10.00 9.44 8.31
C TYR A 170 -9.50 8.67 9.54
N PRO A 171 -10.15 8.82 10.73
CA PRO A 171 -9.75 8.15 11.97
C PRO A 171 -9.63 6.63 11.82
N PHE A 172 -10.47 6.01 10.98
CA PHE A 172 -10.38 4.58 10.71
C PHE A 172 -9.03 4.18 10.11
N LEU A 173 -8.50 4.94 9.15
CA LEU A 173 -7.20 4.67 8.53
C LEU A 173 -6.04 5.04 9.44
N GLN A 174 -6.17 6.07 10.28
CA GLN A 174 -5.17 6.38 11.30
C GLN A 174 -4.95 5.20 12.25
N SER A 175 -6.03 4.49 12.61
CA SER A 175 -5.96 3.34 13.52
C SER A 175 -5.63 2.02 12.82
N ASN A 176 -6.04 1.84 11.55
CA ASN A 176 -6.02 0.53 10.87
C ASN A 176 -5.18 0.51 9.59
N GLY A 177 -4.65 1.65 9.13
CA GLY A 177 -3.97 1.79 7.83
C GLY A 177 -2.64 1.03 7.70
N ALA A 178 -2.04 0.63 8.82
CA ALA A 178 -0.79 -0.11 8.86
C ALA A 178 -0.83 -1.33 9.80
N LEU A 179 -1.99 -1.95 9.99
CA LEU A 179 -2.09 -3.18 10.78
C LEU A 179 -1.21 -4.28 10.17
N PRO A 180 -0.36 -4.97 10.94
CA PRO A 180 0.46 -6.07 10.45
C PRO A 180 -0.36 -7.30 10.09
N ASN A 181 -1.49 -7.50 10.76
CA ASN A 181 -2.46 -8.56 10.46
C ASN A 181 -3.87 -8.16 10.92
N VAL A 182 -4.85 -8.89 10.40
CA VAL A 182 -6.27 -8.79 10.78
C VAL A 182 -6.80 -10.20 11.01
N GLN A 183 -7.70 -10.34 11.98
CA GLN A 183 -8.33 -11.59 12.33
C GLN A 183 -9.82 -11.56 11.97
N VAL A 184 -10.31 -12.70 11.50
CA VAL A 184 -11.72 -12.93 11.23
C VAL A 184 -12.12 -14.26 11.88
N ASP A 185 -13.10 -14.20 12.75
CA ASP A 185 -13.67 -15.39 13.36
C ASP A 185 -14.75 -15.98 12.44
N LYS A 186 -14.75 -17.29 12.32
CA LYS A 186 -15.78 -18.05 11.61
C LYS A 186 -16.19 -19.27 12.41
N GLU A 187 -17.41 -19.71 12.24
CA GLU A 187 -17.85 -21.00 12.77
C GLU A 187 -17.20 -22.16 11.98
N SER A 188 -16.64 -23.12 12.68
CA SER A 188 -16.16 -24.34 12.05
C SER A 188 -17.36 -25.14 11.50
N ARG A 189 -17.16 -25.80 10.35
CA ARG A 189 -18.16 -26.76 9.85
C ARG A 189 -18.43 -27.81 10.93
N LYS A 190 -19.71 -28.00 11.28
CA LYS A 190 -20.13 -29.07 12.21
C LYS A 190 -19.65 -30.41 11.67
N ARG A 191 -18.86 -31.15 12.46
CA ARG A 191 -18.64 -32.56 12.17
C ARG A 191 -19.97 -33.30 12.35
N PRO A 192 -20.32 -34.31 11.53
CA PRO A 192 -21.64 -34.99 11.58
C PRO A 192 -22.04 -35.53 12.96
N ARG A 193 -21.11 -35.70 13.88
CA ARG A 193 -21.31 -36.21 15.24
C ARG A 193 -21.11 -35.19 16.38
N SER A 194 -20.81 -33.93 16.08
CA SER A 194 -20.62 -32.89 17.12
C SER A 194 -21.81 -31.94 17.12
N LYS A 195 -22.41 -31.73 18.31
CA LYS A 195 -23.48 -30.72 18.51
C LYS A 195 -22.93 -29.30 18.65
N GLU A 196 -21.62 -29.14 18.85
CA GLU A 196 -20.99 -27.84 19.09
C GLU A 196 -20.29 -27.32 17.84
N SER A 197 -20.59 -26.10 17.44
CA SER A 197 -19.75 -25.33 16.51
C SER A 197 -18.57 -24.76 17.29
N LYS A 198 -17.35 -24.89 16.76
CA LYS A 198 -16.18 -24.20 17.32
C LYS A 198 -15.90 -22.95 16.50
N THR A 199 -15.65 -21.86 17.16
CA THR A 199 -15.09 -20.65 16.52
C THR A 199 -13.64 -20.93 16.09
N VAL A 200 -13.32 -20.60 14.84
CA VAL A 200 -11.96 -20.70 14.29
C VAL A 200 -11.55 -19.30 13.81
N THR A 201 -10.44 -18.81 14.32
CA THR A 201 -9.86 -17.53 13.89
C THR A 201 -8.98 -17.72 12.67
N VAL A 202 -9.25 -16.97 11.60
CA VAL A 202 -8.43 -16.90 10.38
C VAL A 202 -7.60 -15.62 10.41
N ASN A 203 -6.28 -15.74 10.23
CA ASN A 203 -5.35 -14.62 10.21
C ASN A 203 -5.06 -14.18 8.77
N PHE A 204 -5.11 -12.87 8.53
CA PHE A 204 -4.76 -12.21 7.27
C PHE A 204 -3.60 -11.27 7.51
N TYR A 205 -2.50 -11.46 6.81
CA TYR A 205 -1.26 -10.71 7.03
C TYR A 205 -1.10 -9.58 6.02
N ASN A 206 -0.51 -8.48 6.47
CA ASN A 206 -0.22 -7.34 5.60
C ASN A 206 0.77 -7.73 4.49
N THR A 207 0.49 -7.25 3.30
CA THR A 207 1.35 -7.45 2.12
C THR A 207 2.63 -6.61 2.16
N ASN A 208 2.66 -5.54 2.98
CA ASN A 208 3.87 -4.80 3.30
C ASN A 208 4.60 -5.44 4.48
N ARG A 209 5.59 -6.29 4.19
CA ARG A 209 6.38 -6.98 5.22
C ARG A 209 7.35 -6.07 5.98
N LEU A 210 7.55 -4.82 5.58
CA LEU A 210 8.34 -3.84 6.34
C LEU A 210 7.72 -3.58 7.72
N LEU A 211 6.41 -3.75 7.88
CA LEU A 211 5.72 -3.63 9.17
C LEU A 211 6.22 -4.61 10.25
N ASN A 212 6.94 -5.68 9.87
CA ASN A 212 7.54 -6.60 10.82
C ASN A 212 8.79 -6.02 11.50
N SER A 213 9.40 -4.99 10.91
CA SER A 213 10.65 -4.37 11.39
C SER A 213 10.57 -2.84 11.54
N ARG A 214 9.49 -2.22 11.06
CA ARG A 214 9.30 -0.76 11.07
C ARG A 214 7.96 -0.40 11.71
N SER A 215 8.03 0.25 12.86
CA SER A 215 6.86 0.79 13.57
C SER A 215 6.53 2.24 13.18
N ASP A 216 7.36 2.85 12.35
CA ASP A 216 7.23 4.23 11.86
C ASP A 216 6.29 4.35 10.63
N ILE A 217 5.83 3.23 10.06
CA ILE A 217 4.85 3.21 8.96
C ILE A 217 3.45 3.27 9.55
N ILE A 218 2.67 4.32 9.23
CA ILE A 218 1.33 4.54 9.78
C ILE A 218 0.19 4.32 8.78
N LEU A 219 0.48 4.33 7.48
CA LEU A 219 -0.47 3.98 6.41
C LEU A 219 0.30 3.31 5.27
N THR A 220 -0.21 2.23 4.72
CA THR A 220 0.48 1.57 3.61
C THR A 220 -0.45 0.79 2.70
N LYS A 221 -0.12 0.78 1.40
CA LYS A 221 -0.72 -0.12 0.42
C LYS A 221 0.31 -0.56 -0.61
N THR A 222 0.31 -1.85 -0.91
CA THR A 222 1.15 -2.43 -1.96
C THR A 222 0.31 -2.88 -3.15
N GLY A 223 0.93 -2.93 -4.33
CA GLY A 223 0.30 -3.41 -5.55
C GLY A 223 1.28 -4.18 -6.45
N TRP A 224 0.76 -5.13 -7.22
CA TRP A 224 1.50 -5.82 -8.27
C TRP A 224 0.54 -6.45 -9.29
N ILE A 225 0.76 -6.15 -10.53
CA ILE A 225 0.31 -6.91 -11.71
C ILE A 225 1.46 -6.90 -12.72
N SER A 226 1.43 -7.78 -13.72
CA SER A 226 2.52 -7.85 -14.73
C SER A 226 2.76 -6.51 -15.43
N ALA A 227 1.70 -5.72 -15.68
CA ALA A 227 1.78 -4.42 -16.35
C ALA A 227 2.38 -3.31 -15.46
N SER A 228 2.13 -3.36 -14.13
CA SER A 228 2.61 -2.30 -13.22
C SER A 228 4.01 -2.55 -12.67
N GLY A 229 4.45 -3.81 -12.59
CA GLY A 229 5.56 -4.18 -11.72
C GLY A 229 5.20 -4.02 -10.23
N GLY A 230 6.22 -3.98 -9.36
CA GLY A 230 6.05 -3.77 -7.93
C GLY A 230 5.72 -2.32 -7.60
N CYS A 231 4.63 -2.07 -6.88
CA CYS A 231 4.20 -0.75 -6.44
C CYS A 231 4.00 -0.72 -4.92
N ILE A 232 4.39 0.37 -4.28
CA ILE A 232 4.12 0.64 -2.86
C ILE A 232 3.87 2.13 -2.66
N ALA A 233 2.88 2.44 -1.84
CA ALA A 233 2.60 3.77 -1.34
C ALA A 233 2.41 3.68 0.17
N MET A 234 3.08 4.55 0.93
CA MET A 234 2.99 4.54 2.39
C MET A 234 3.32 5.90 3.00
N ILE A 235 2.88 6.09 4.24
CA ILE A 235 3.28 7.21 5.08
C ILE A 235 4.21 6.68 6.16
N VAL A 236 5.36 7.33 6.29
CA VAL A 236 6.36 7.12 7.34
C VAL A 236 6.37 8.33 8.26
N THR A 237 6.26 8.12 9.58
CA THR A 237 6.34 9.20 10.56
C THR A 237 7.72 9.21 11.21
N LYS A 238 8.40 10.34 11.17
CA LYS A 238 9.70 10.56 11.81
C LYS A 238 9.76 11.95 12.42
N HIS A 239 10.20 12.06 13.69
CA HIS A 239 10.28 13.33 14.42
C HIS A 239 8.98 14.16 14.33
N ALA A 240 7.85 13.51 14.54
CA ALA A 240 6.49 14.08 14.45
C ALA A 240 6.15 14.71 13.08
N ARG A 241 6.84 14.34 12.00
CA ARG A 241 6.56 14.73 10.60
C ARG A 241 6.14 13.51 9.81
N ASN A 242 5.25 13.69 8.86
CA ASN A 242 4.72 12.65 7.99
C ASN A 242 5.31 12.75 6.59
N PHE A 243 5.88 11.66 6.10
CA PHE A 243 6.49 11.58 4.79
C PHE A 243 5.72 10.57 3.91
N ALA A 244 5.27 11.00 2.74
CA ALA A 244 4.82 10.06 1.71
C ALA A 244 6.04 9.42 1.05
N VAL A 245 6.00 8.09 0.93
CA VAL A 245 6.98 7.29 0.20
C VAL A 245 6.25 6.48 -0.84
N VAL A 246 6.48 6.79 -2.12
CA VAL A 246 5.80 6.14 -3.25
C VAL A 246 6.84 5.62 -4.23
N LEU A 247 6.77 4.31 -4.53
CA LEU A 247 7.55 3.66 -5.58
C LEU A 247 6.60 2.94 -6.53
N LEU A 248 6.76 3.19 -7.83
CA LEU A 248 5.99 2.54 -8.89
C LEU A 248 6.92 1.86 -9.90
N GLY A 249 6.56 0.66 -10.31
CA GLY A 249 7.28 -0.06 -11.36
C GLY A 249 8.61 -0.65 -10.91
N SER A 250 8.77 -1.04 -9.65
CA SER A 250 9.90 -1.85 -9.20
C SER A 250 9.89 -3.23 -9.86
N LEU A 251 11.05 -3.87 -9.98
CA LEU A 251 11.24 -5.12 -10.71
C LEU A 251 10.25 -6.22 -10.26
N ASN A 252 10.01 -6.35 -8.97
CA ASN A 252 9.07 -7.34 -8.42
C ASN A 252 8.61 -6.98 -6.99
N ASN A 253 7.79 -7.87 -6.40
CA ASN A 253 7.22 -7.71 -5.07
C ASN A 253 8.24 -7.61 -3.93
N LYS A 254 9.38 -8.33 -4.02
CA LYS A 254 10.42 -8.28 -2.99
C LYS A 254 11.27 -7.03 -3.16
N THR A 255 11.67 -6.74 -4.39
CA THR A 255 12.53 -5.60 -4.72
C THR A 255 11.91 -4.28 -4.27
N ARG A 256 10.60 -4.05 -4.48
CA ARG A 256 9.94 -2.82 -4.02
C ARG A 256 10.08 -2.57 -2.52
N LEU A 257 10.08 -3.64 -1.69
CA LEU A 257 10.22 -3.50 -0.24
C LEU A 257 11.67 -3.16 0.16
N VAL A 258 12.64 -3.83 -0.47
CA VAL A 258 14.07 -3.55 -0.25
C VAL A 258 14.39 -2.12 -0.65
N GLU A 259 13.95 -1.70 -1.85
CA GLU A 259 14.15 -0.34 -2.36
C GLU A 259 13.49 0.71 -1.47
N ALA A 260 12.24 0.47 -1.05
CA ALA A 260 11.53 1.39 -0.17
C ALA A 260 12.23 1.52 1.18
N ASN A 261 12.68 0.41 1.79
CA ASN A 261 13.41 0.45 3.05
C ASN A 261 14.72 1.25 2.92
N GLN A 262 15.51 0.96 1.87
CA GLN A 262 16.76 1.67 1.58
C GLN A 262 16.52 3.19 1.43
N LEU A 263 15.49 3.57 0.71
CA LEU A 263 15.17 4.99 0.47
C LEU A 263 14.69 5.69 1.74
N ILE A 264 13.88 5.02 2.58
CA ILE A 264 13.48 5.56 3.88
C ILE A 264 14.72 5.84 4.73
N ASP A 265 15.62 4.85 4.86
CA ASP A 265 16.82 4.96 5.68
C ASP A 265 17.83 6.01 5.14
N THR A 266 17.74 6.32 3.84
CA THR A 266 18.62 7.33 3.20
C THR A 266 18.07 8.75 3.33
N TYR A 267 16.78 8.94 3.17
CA TYR A 267 16.17 10.28 2.99
C TYR A 267 15.32 10.75 4.18
N ILE A 268 14.86 9.83 5.04
CA ILE A 268 14.02 10.15 6.21
C ILE A 268 14.82 9.86 7.48
N ASN A 269 15.74 10.77 7.83
CA ASN A 269 16.62 10.67 8.99
C ASN A 269 16.09 11.46 10.19
#